data_55dbeff78c47f5f3fa636f47197c3a5d
#
_entry.id   55dbeff78c47f5f3fa636f47197c3a5d
#
_cell.length_a   1.000
_cell.length_b   1.000
_cell.length_c   1.000
_cell.angle_alpha   90.00
_cell.angle_beta   90.00
_cell.angle_gamma   90.00
#
_symmetry.space_group_name_H-M   'P 1'
#
loop_
_entity.id
_entity.type
_entity.pdbx_description
1 polymer ?
#
loop_
_entity_poly.entity_id
_entity_poly.type
_entity_poly.pdbx_seq_one_letter_code
_entity_poly.pdbx_strand_id
1 'polypeptide(L)'
;MDLKRVGIWTAVIGGLFLMVYGLAKLGAVQSQLPTGTIQDPVDSSDWVKGNLMAKNTLIEYGDFQCPGCASAAPFVNALEKTYDNQLRLVFRHFPLKSIHPNAAEAAFAAEAAGKQGKFWEMHDLLYANQFSWSGLSDPNVLFDNYATQLKLNMDQFINDRQSAVVKNKVERDSLTGERASVAATPSFYLNGQLVNYASYDDLERIIKQTIGQ
;
A
#
# COMPACT_ATOMS: atom_id res chain seq x y z
N MET A 1 -21.73 -12.16 -63.87
CA MET A 1 -21.46 -12.12 -62.41
C MET A 1 -22.72 -11.55 -61.78
N ASP A 2 -23.32 -12.32 -60.88
CA ASP A 2 -24.65 -12.04 -60.39
C ASP A 2 -24.63 -10.87 -59.42
N LEU A 3 -25.20 -9.71 -59.78
CA LEU A 3 -25.18 -8.47 -58.97
C LEU A 3 -25.72 -8.68 -57.54
N LYS A 4 -26.63 -9.62 -57.36
CA LYS A 4 -27.20 -9.99 -56.06
C LYS A 4 -26.13 -10.62 -55.14
N ARG A 5 -25.26 -11.45 -55.70
CA ARG A 5 -24.18 -12.12 -54.94
C ARG A 5 -23.10 -11.10 -54.54
N VAL A 6 -22.79 -10.15 -55.42
CA VAL A 6 -21.82 -9.04 -55.12
C VAL A 6 -22.35 -8.19 -53.95
N GLY A 7 -23.65 -7.82 -53.96
CA GLY A 7 -24.26 -7.03 -52.89
C GLY A 7 -24.27 -7.74 -51.53
N ILE A 8 -24.48 -9.07 -51.51
CA ILE A 8 -24.41 -9.85 -50.29
C ILE A 8 -23.01 -9.89 -49.71
N TRP A 9 -21.98 -10.12 -50.55
CA TRP A 9 -20.61 -10.16 -50.10
C TRP A 9 -20.09 -8.80 -49.60
N THR A 10 -20.49 -7.69 -50.20
CA THR A 10 -20.13 -6.35 -49.75
C THR A 10 -20.77 -6.04 -48.38
N ALA A 11 -22.03 -6.47 -48.16
CA ALA A 11 -22.70 -6.31 -46.87
C ALA A 11 -22.03 -7.15 -45.76
N VAL A 12 -21.65 -8.41 -46.03
CA VAL A 12 -20.96 -9.28 -45.11
C VAL A 12 -19.58 -8.75 -44.73
N ILE A 13 -18.78 -8.31 -45.73
CA ILE A 13 -17.46 -7.73 -45.47
C ILE A 13 -17.56 -6.43 -44.67
N GLY A 14 -18.53 -5.55 -45.00
CA GLY A 14 -18.79 -4.34 -44.25
C GLY A 14 -19.20 -4.60 -42.81
N GLY A 15 -20.05 -5.59 -42.57
CA GLY A 15 -20.47 -6.03 -41.22
C GLY A 15 -19.29 -6.59 -40.41
N LEU A 16 -18.44 -7.43 -41.00
CA LEU A 16 -17.23 -7.95 -40.40
C LEU A 16 -16.24 -6.82 -40.03
N PHE A 17 -16.07 -5.85 -40.95
CA PHE A 17 -15.18 -4.70 -40.68
C PHE A 17 -15.68 -3.84 -39.54
N LEU A 18 -16.98 -3.58 -39.44
CA LEU A 18 -17.59 -2.85 -38.32
C LEU A 18 -17.47 -3.63 -37.00
N MET A 19 -17.64 -4.94 -37.04
CA MET A 19 -17.49 -5.81 -35.87
C MET A 19 -16.04 -5.80 -35.37
N VAL A 20 -15.05 -5.98 -36.24
CA VAL A 20 -13.62 -5.91 -35.87
C VAL A 20 -13.24 -4.53 -35.38
N TYR A 21 -13.73 -3.47 -36.02
CA TYR A 21 -13.51 -2.08 -35.56
C TYR A 21 -14.15 -1.83 -34.20
N GLY A 22 -15.36 -2.34 -33.95
CA GLY A 22 -16.03 -2.26 -32.66
C GLY A 22 -15.27 -3.01 -31.57
N LEU A 23 -14.80 -4.24 -31.86
CA LEU A 23 -13.97 -5.02 -30.93
C LEU A 23 -12.62 -4.36 -30.65
N ALA A 24 -11.98 -3.76 -31.67
CA ALA A 24 -10.74 -3.01 -31.50
C ALA A 24 -10.93 -1.77 -30.64
N LYS A 25 -12.06 -1.06 -30.77
CA LYS A 25 -12.40 0.08 -29.91
C LYS A 25 -12.72 -0.36 -28.48
N LEU A 26 -13.42 -1.48 -28.30
CA LEU A 26 -13.65 -2.06 -26.97
C LEU A 26 -12.35 -2.51 -26.30
N GLY A 27 -11.43 -3.12 -27.06
CA GLY A 27 -10.11 -3.49 -26.56
C GLY A 27 -9.22 -2.28 -26.23
N ALA A 28 -9.36 -1.17 -26.94
CA ALA A 28 -8.60 0.06 -26.68
C ALA A 28 -9.07 0.80 -25.41
N VAL A 29 -10.33 0.59 -24.97
CA VAL A 29 -10.82 1.12 -23.70
C VAL A 29 -10.24 0.37 -22.49
N GLN A 30 -9.73 -0.85 -22.68
CA GLN A 30 -9.25 -1.72 -21.60
C GLN A 30 -7.74 -1.68 -21.38
N SER A 31 -6.99 -0.86 -22.11
CA SER A 31 -5.52 -0.80 -22.02
C SER A 31 -4.96 0.45 -21.34
N GLN A 32 -5.75 1.21 -20.60
CA GLN A 32 -5.19 2.11 -19.60
C GLN A 32 -4.99 1.29 -18.33
N LEU A 33 -3.87 0.54 -18.28
CA LEU A 33 -3.31 0.10 -17.00
C LEU A 33 -3.22 1.35 -16.13
N PRO A 34 -3.79 1.31 -14.89
CA PRO A 34 -3.69 2.46 -14.00
C PRO A 34 -2.20 2.79 -13.86
N THR A 35 -1.83 3.98 -14.22
CA THR A 35 -0.52 4.52 -13.92
C THR A 35 -0.43 4.54 -12.42
N GLY A 36 0.44 3.76 -11.80
CA GLY A 36 0.60 3.63 -10.35
C GLY A 36 0.85 4.99 -9.69
N THR A 37 -0.21 5.79 -9.59
CA THR A 37 -0.20 7.17 -9.11
C THR A 37 -1.16 7.28 -7.93
N ILE A 38 -0.70 7.89 -6.85
CA ILE A 38 -1.54 8.18 -5.69
C ILE A 38 -2.61 9.19 -6.09
N GLN A 39 -3.87 8.81 -5.88
CA GLN A 39 -5.03 9.69 -6.09
C GLN A 39 -5.48 10.37 -4.79
N ASP A 40 -5.18 9.75 -3.65
CA ASP A 40 -5.55 10.21 -2.33
C ASP A 40 -4.34 10.92 -1.67
N PRO A 41 -4.37 12.26 -1.55
CA PRO A 41 -3.25 13.00 -0.95
C PRO A 41 -3.04 12.59 0.50
N VAL A 42 -1.84 12.84 1.01
CA VAL A 42 -1.53 12.66 2.44
C VAL A 42 -2.36 13.63 3.27
N ASP A 43 -3.04 13.11 4.27
CA ASP A 43 -3.90 13.87 5.18
C ASP A 43 -3.56 13.63 6.66
N SER A 44 -4.30 14.27 7.56
CA SER A 44 -4.10 14.18 9.02
C SER A 44 -4.36 12.79 9.62
N SER A 45 -4.87 11.86 8.85
CA SER A 45 -5.10 10.48 9.28
C SER A 45 -3.95 9.54 8.92
N ASP A 46 -3.00 10.01 8.11
CA ASP A 46 -1.82 9.24 7.73
C ASP A 46 -0.77 9.23 8.84
N TRP A 47 -0.08 8.12 9.00
CA TRP A 47 1.07 8.00 9.89
C TRP A 47 2.31 8.52 9.18
N VAL A 48 2.75 9.69 9.62
CA VAL A 48 3.91 10.37 9.04
C VAL A 48 5.10 10.30 10.00
N LYS A 49 6.29 10.01 9.45
CA LYS A 49 7.58 10.00 10.15
C LYS A 49 8.55 10.95 9.44
N GLY A 50 9.41 11.63 10.20
CA GLY A 50 10.33 12.63 9.68
C GLY A 50 9.73 14.04 9.63
N ASN A 51 10.32 14.90 8.84
CA ASN A 51 9.93 16.31 8.76
C ASN A 51 8.60 16.49 7.99
N LEU A 52 7.55 16.91 8.69
CA LEU A 52 6.23 17.16 8.09
C LEU A 52 6.25 18.21 6.97
N MET A 53 7.26 19.12 6.98
CA MET A 53 7.44 20.16 5.97
C MET A 53 8.37 19.74 4.83
N ALA A 54 8.86 18.49 4.82
CA ALA A 54 9.68 17.97 3.73
C ALA A 54 8.93 18.04 2.41
N LYS A 55 9.62 18.48 1.36
CA LYS A 55 9.03 18.61 0.01
C LYS A 55 8.73 17.27 -0.64
N ASN A 56 9.52 16.24 -0.29
CA ASN A 56 9.38 14.93 -0.86
C ASN A 56 8.67 13.99 0.12
N THR A 57 7.81 13.14 -0.42
CA THR A 57 7.03 12.17 0.35
C THR A 57 7.23 10.78 -0.24
N LEU A 58 7.67 9.85 0.59
CA LEU A 58 7.67 8.43 0.28
C LEU A 58 6.50 7.77 1.02
N ILE A 59 5.53 7.26 0.28
CA ILE A 59 4.40 6.49 0.83
C ILE A 59 4.72 5.02 0.66
N GLU A 60 4.66 4.27 1.76
CA GLU A 60 4.70 2.81 1.76
C GLU A 60 3.29 2.26 1.97
N TYR A 61 2.82 1.41 1.05
CA TYR A 61 1.73 0.49 1.32
C TYR A 61 2.31 -0.80 1.86
N GLY A 62 2.05 -1.07 3.13
CA GLY A 62 2.67 -2.14 3.89
C GLY A 62 1.66 -3.11 4.50
N ASP A 63 2.12 -4.35 4.66
CA ASP A 63 1.44 -5.45 5.33
C ASP A 63 2.35 -5.99 6.42
N PHE A 64 1.91 -5.94 7.68
CA PHE A 64 2.73 -6.39 8.80
C PHE A 64 3.09 -7.88 8.76
N GLN A 65 2.31 -8.70 8.07
CA GLN A 65 2.60 -10.13 7.94
C GLN A 65 3.42 -10.45 6.67
N CYS A 66 3.63 -9.49 5.76
CA CYS A 66 4.44 -9.69 4.56
C CYS A 66 5.94 -9.74 4.90
N PRO A 67 6.67 -10.83 4.57
CA PRO A 67 8.11 -10.91 4.83
C PRO A 67 8.93 -9.85 4.09
N GLY A 68 8.47 -9.45 2.89
CA GLY A 68 9.10 -8.37 2.12
C GLY A 68 9.03 -7.03 2.85
N CYS A 69 7.89 -6.71 3.50
CA CYS A 69 7.76 -5.51 4.32
C CYS A 69 8.63 -5.55 5.57
N ALA A 70 8.70 -6.71 6.26
CA ALA A 70 9.60 -6.87 7.40
C ALA A 70 11.07 -6.66 7.01
N SER A 71 11.48 -7.13 5.82
CA SER A 71 12.82 -6.89 5.28
C SER A 71 13.05 -5.43 4.89
N ALA A 72 12.03 -4.72 4.44
CA ALA A 72 12.11 -3.31 4.06
C ALA A 72 12.18 -2.36 5.25
N ALA A 73 11.52 -2.68 6.37
CA ALA A 73 11.35 -1.77 7.50
C ALA A 73 12.67 -1.19 8.06
N PRO A 74 13.76 -1.96 8.28
CA PRO A 74 15.03 -1.39 8.72
C PRO A 74 15.62 -0.41 7.71
N PHE A 75 15.50 -0.69 6.41
CA PHE A 75 15.97 0.16 5.34
C PHE A 75 15.17 1.48 5.28
N VAL A 76 13.84 1.40 5.33
CA VAL A 76 12.96 2.58 5.34
C VAL A 76 13.23 3.47 6.55
N ASN A 77 13.43 2.87 7.73
CA ASN A 77 13.83 3.59 8.94
C ASN A 77 15.22 4.28 8.80
N ALA A 78 16.14 3.69 8.04
CA ALA A 78 17.45 4.30 7.76
C ALA A 78 17.31 5.47 6.77
N LEU A 79 16.46 5.36 5.75
CA LEU A 79 16.18 6.44 4.81
C LEU A 79 15.64 7.68 5.53
N GLU A 80 14.68 7.52 6.43
CA GLU A 80 14.12 8.63 7.21
C GLU A 80 15.21 9.39 7.97
N LYS A 81 16.10 8.67 8.67
CA LYS A 81 17.20 9.28 9.41
C LYS A 81 18.23 9.98 8.51
N THR A 82 18.46 9.42 7.31
CA THR A 82 19.45 9.96 6.37
C THR A 82 18.94 11.21 5.68
N TYR A 83 17.63 11.28 5.40
CA TYR A 83 17.01 12.35 4.62
C TYR A 83 15.94 13.13 5.39
N ASP A 84 16.03 13.18 6.73
CA ASP A 84 15.03 13.70 7.67
C ASP A 84 14.48 15.10 7.33
N ASN A 85 15.32 15.98 6.74
CA ASN A 85 14.91 17.32 6.34
C ASN A 85 14.33 17.42 4.92
N GLN A 86 14.48 16.37 4.10
CA GLN A 86 14.16 16.40 2.67
C GLN A 86 13.07 15.41 2.30
N LEU A 87 12.89 14.37 3.11
CA LEU A 87 11.97 13.27 2.88
C LEU A 87 11.12 13.04 4.12
N ARG A 88 9.82 12.94 3.96
CA ARG A 88 8.91 12.38 4.96
C ARG A 88 8.42 11.01 4.50
N LEU A 89 8.28 10.11 5.46
CA LEU A 89 7.72 8.79 5.23
C LEU A 89 6.25 8.78 5.63
N VAL A 90 5.44 8.09 4.86
CA VAL A 90 4.04 7.83 5.17
C VAL A 90 3.79 6.34 5.09
N PHE A 91 3.15 5.78 6.10
CA PHE A 91 2.73 4.38 6.09
C PHE A 91 1.21 4.29 5.90
N ARG A 92 0.78 3.45 4.97
CA ARG A 92 -0.62 3.09 4.73
C ARG A 92 -0.78 1.58 4.79
N HIS A 93 -1.80 1.13 5.47
CA HIS A 93 -2.09 -0.29 5.60
C HIS A 93 -2.59 -0.89 4.29
N PHE A 94 -2.02 -2.02 3.91
CA PHE A 94 -2.50 -2.82 2.78
C PHE A 94 -2.43 -4.32 3.13
N PRO A 95 -3.24 -4.80 4.11
CA PRO A 95 -3.21 -6.19 4.56
C PRO A 95 -3.73 -7.12 3.46
N LEU A 96 -2.91 -8.04 3.02
CA LEU A 96 -3.22 -9.06 2.00
C LEU A 96 -4.01 -10.22 2.63
N LYS A 97 -5.23 -9.95 3.08
CA LYS A 97 -6.07 -10.86 3.91
C LYS A 97 -6.24 -12.27 3.33
N SER A 98 -6.12 -12.43 2.02
CA SER A 98 -6.26 -13.74 1.34
C SER A 98 -5.09 -14.69 1.58
N ILE A 99 -3.90 -14.16 1.85
CA ILE A 99 -2.66 -14.93 2.05
C ILE A 99 -2.00 -14.67 3.40
N HIS A 100 -2.38 -13.61 4.08
CA HIS A 100 -1.86 -13.17 5.37
C HIS A 100 -3.00 -13.03 6.39
N PRO A 101 -3.42 -14.12 7.04
CA PRO A 101 -4.63 -14.13 7.88
C PRO A 101 -4.55 -13.20 9.10
N ASN A 102 -3.35 -12.93 9.62
CA ASN A 102 -3.13 -12.08 10.80
C ASN A 102 -2.78 -10.61 10.45
N ALA A 103 -2.67 -10.28 9.17
CA ALA A 103 -2.24 -8.94 8.73
C ALA A 103 -3.18 -7.83 9.20
N ALA A 104 -4.50 -8.08 9.16
CA ALA A 104 -5.50 -7.12 9.61
C ALA A 104 -5.43 -6.89 11.13
N GLU A 105 -5.28 -7.96 11.93
CA GLU A 105 -5.16 -7.84 13.39
C GLU A 105 -3.89 -7.09 13.79
N ALA A 106 -2.78 -7.31 13.09
CA ALA A 106 -1.54 -6.55 13.30
C ALA A 106 -1.73 -5.05 12.95
N ALA A 107 -2.43 -4.76 11.86
CA ALA A 107 -2.77 -3.38 11.49
C ALA A 107 -3.66 -2.71 12.55
N PHE A 108 -4.66 -3.43 13.08
CA PHE A 108 -5.51 -2.89 14.15
C PHE A 108 -4.72 -2.64 15.45
N ALA A 109 -3.74 -3.49 15.78
CA ALA A 109 -2.85 -3.27 16.92
C ALA A 109 -1.98 -2.01 16.74
N ALA A 110 -1.42 -1.81 15.53
CA ALA A 110 -0.63 -0.61 15.22
C ALA A 110 -1.47 0.67 15.32
N GLU A 111 -2.69 0.66 14.76
CA GLU A 111 -3.63 1.79 14.85
C GLU A 111 -4.04 2.10 16.30
N ALA A 112 -4.36 1.06 17.09
CA ALA A 112 -4.71 1.23 18.50
C ALA A 112 -3.56 1.83 19.32
N ALA A 113 -2.33 1.41 19.06
CA ALA A 113 -1.14 2.02 19.65
C ALA A 113 -0.96 3.47 19.18
N GLY A 114 -1.24 3.73 17.92
CA GLY A 114 -1.20 5.06 17.32
C GLY A 114 -2.15 6.05 17.99
N LYS A 115 -3.35 5.61 18.42
CA LYS A 115 -4.28 6.45 19.20
C LYS A 115 -3.71 6.91 20.54
N GLN A 116 -2.65 6.27 21.00
CA GLN A 116 -1.87 6.65 22.20
C GLN A 116 -0.48 7.20 21.84
N GLY A 117 -0.26 7.62 20.57
CA GLY A 117 0.98 8.23 20.11
C GLY A 117 2.14 7.24 19.92
N LYS A 118 1.84 5.92 19.79
CA LYS A 118 2.84 4.86 19.70
C LYS A 118 2.73 3.98 18.44
N PHE A 119 2.27 4.60 17.34
CA PHE A 119 2.17 3.88 16.07
C PHE A 119 3.52 3.31 15.61
N TRP A 120 4.53 4.15 15.52
CA TRP A 120 5.82 3.76 14.96
C TRP A 120 6.57 2.77 15.83
N GLU A 121 6.46 2.87 17.15
CA GLU A 121 7.04 1.90 18.07
C GLU A 121 6.35 0.54 17.95
N MET A 122 5.02 0.51 17.80
CA MET A 122 4.28 -0.74 17.57
C MET A 122 4.59 -1.31 16.19
N HIS A 123 4.66 -0.47 15.16
CA HIS A 123 5.09 -0.84 13.80
C HIS A 123 6.43 -1.57 13.81
N ASP A 124 7.43 -0.99 14.50
CA ASP A 124 8.76 -1.57 14.57
C ASP A 124 8.76 -2.90 15.35
N LEU A 125 7.98 -3.01 16.44
CA LEU A 125 7.84 -4.27 17.19
C LEU A 125 7.14 -5.37 16.37
N LEU A 126 6.11 -5.02 15.61
CA LEU A 126 5.38 -5.98 14.77
C LEU A 126 6.31 -6.57 13.69
N TYR A 127 7.08 -5.74 12.98
CA TYR A 127 8.03 -6.22 11.98
C TYR A 127 9.21 -6.98 12.60
N ALA A 128 9.81 -6.45 13.66
CA ALA A 128 10.95 -7.08 14.30
C ALA A 128 10.64 -8.47 14.85
N ASN A 129 9.40 -8.71 15.24
CA ASN A 129 8.95 -9.97 15.81
C ASN A 129 7.99 -10.75 14.89
N GLN A 130 7.93 -10.41 13.59
CA GLN A 130 6.96 -10.98 12.65
C GLN A 130 6.94 -12.52 12.70
N PHE A 131 8.11 -13.16 12.73
CA PHE A 131 8.21 -14.60 12.77
C PHE A 131 7.53 -15.23 13.99
N SER A 132 7.49 -14.52 15.14
CA SER A 132 6.92 -15.04 16.38
C SER A 132 5.40 -15.07 16.38
N TRP A 133 4.73 -14.21 15.62
CA TRP A 133 3.28 -14.07 15.64
C TRP A 133 2.58 -14.44 14.33
N SER A 134 3.28 -14.39 13.20
CA SER A 134 2.65 -14.54 11.88
C SER A 134 2.01 -15.92 11.65
N GLY A 135 2.52 -16.97 12.28
CA GLY A 135 2.01 -18.34 12.18
C GLY A 135 1.00 -18.74 13.26
N LEU A 136 0.66 -17.84 14.18
CA LEU A 136 -0.27 -18.17 15.26
C LEU A 136 -1.72 -18.15 14.78
N SER A 137 -2.57 -18.96 15.39
CA SER A 137 -4.01 -18.92 15.18
C SER A 137 -4.65 -17.68 15.82
N ASP A 138 -4.08 -17.16 16.89
CA ASP A 138 -4.43 -15.89 17.55
C ASP A 138 -3.16 -15.18 18.03
N PRO A 139 -2.70 -14.12 17.34
CA PRO A 139 -1.52 -13.36 17.71
C PRO A 139 -1.80 -12.28 18.76
N ASN A 140 -3.06 -12.06 19.16
CA ASN A 140 -3.46 -10.94 20.01
C ASN A 140 -2.75 -10.92 21.36
N VAL A 141 -2.44 -12.08 21.94
CA VAL A 141 -1.69 -12.17 23.20
C VAL A 141 -0.29 -11.54 23.06
N LEU A 142 0.37 -11.72 21.91
CA LEU A 142 1.68 -11.08 21.67
C LEU A 142 1.52 -9.58 21.42
N PHE A 143 0.48 -9.15 20.73
CA PHE A 143 0.20 -7.72 20.52
C PHE A 143 -0.11 -7.00 21.84
N ASP A 144 -0.82 -7.65 22.76
CA ASP A 144 -1.07 -7.14 24.13
C ASP A 144 0.25 -7.03 24.93
N ASN A 145 1.17 -7.99 24.77
CA ASN A 145 2.50 -7.91 25.39
C ASN A 145 3.32 -6.73 24.81
N TYR A 146 3.25 -6.48 23.50
CA TYR A 146 3.91 -5.30 22.89
C TYR A 146 3.31 -4.00 23.38
N ALA A 147 1.98 -3.93 23.50
CA ALA A 147 1.30 -2.76 24.09
C ALA A 147 1.72 -2.51 25.53
N THR A 148 1.87 -3.58 26.34
CA THR A 148 2.39 -3.50 27.71
C THR A 148 3.84 -3.02 27.74
N GLN A 149 4.70 -3.54 26.85
CA GLN A 149 6.09 -3.09 26.70
C GLN A 149 6.17 -1.59 26.34
N LEU A 150 5.26 -1.11 25.51
CA LEU A 150 5.14 0.30 25.12
C LEU A 150 4.48 1.17 26.21
N LYS A 151 4.07 0.59 27.34
CA LYS A 151 3.39 1.26 28.46
C LYS A 151 2.09 1.93 28.06
N LEU A 152 1.33 1.30 27.17
CA LEU A 152 0.02 1.78 26.77
C LEU A 152 -1.02 1.53 27.87
N ASN A 153 -2.08 2.35 27.87
CA ASN A 153 -3.28 2.01 28.62
C ASN A 153 -3.95 0.79 27.96
N MET A 154 -3.95 -0.33 28.64
CA MET A 154 -4.40 -1.61 28.07
C MET A 154 -5.90 -1.65 27.79
N ASP A 155 -6.72 -1.06 28.66
CA ASP A 155 -8.17 -1.00 28.44
C ASP A 155 -8.49 -0.19 27.19
N GLN A 156 -7.84 0.96 27.01
CA GLN A 156 -7.97 1.77 25.81
C GLN A 156 -7.45 1.02 24.57
N PHE A 157 -6.29 0.38 24.65
CA PHE A 157 -5.68 -0.35 23.52
C PHE A 157 -6.61 -1.47 23.03
N ILE A 158 -7.15 -2.29 23.93
CA ILE A 158 -8.06 -3.39 23.59
C ILE A 158 -9.35 -2.85 22.98
N ASN A 159 -9.93 -1.80 23.56
CA ASN A 159 -11.16 -1.18 23.06
C ASN A 159 -10.92 -0.53 21.68
N ASP A 160 -9.84 0.23 21.51
CA ASP A 160 -9.51 0.89 20.24
C ASP A 160 -9.24 -0.14 19.12
N ARG A 161 -8.50 -1.21 19.40
CA ARG A 161 -8.23 -2.29 18.43
C ARG A 161 -9.50 -2.92 17.88
N GLN A 162 -10.54 -3.04 18.69
CA GLN A 162 -11.83 -3.60 18.28
C GLN A 162 -12.78 -2.58 17.66
N SER A 163 -12.46 -1.29 17.75
CA SER A 163 -13.34 -0.21 17.35
C SER A 163 -13.55 -0.13 15.84
N ALA A 164 -14.73 0.34 15.45
CA ALA A 164 -15.03 0.62 14.05
C ALA A 164 -14.10 1.73 13.48
N VAL A 165 -13.65 2.66 14.30
CA VAL A 165 -12.75 3.75 13.88
C VAL A 165 -11.43 3.19 13.37
N VAL A 166 -10.80 2.29 14.13
CA VAL A 166 -9.54 1.62 13.76
C VAL A 166 -9.73 0.74 12.52
N LYS A 167 -10.77 -0.08 12.51
CA LYS A 167 -11.08 -0.96 11.36
C LYS A 167 -11.32 -0.17 10.07
N ASN A 168 -12.08 0.92 10.15
CA ASN A 168 -12.36 1.78 9.02
C ASN A 168 -11.11 2.53 8.51
N LYS A 169 -10.16 2.89 9.41
CA LYS A 169 -8.88 3.47 8.98
C LYS A 169 -8.08 2.49 8.12
N VAL A 170 -7.92 1.25 8.60
CA VAL A 170 -7.19 0.21 7.85
C VAL A 170 -7.88 -0.09 6.51
N GLU A 171 -9.20 -0.18 6.50
CA GLU A 171 -9.97 -0.40 5.25
C GLU A 171 -9.83 0.77 4.28
N ARG A 172 -9.90 2.01 4.77
CA ARG A 172 -9.70 3.20 3.95
C ARG A 172 -8.31 3.20 3.31
N ASP A 173 -7.26 2.88 4.05
CA ASP A 173 -5.91 2.80 3.50
C ASP A 173 -5.83 1.74 2.39
N SER A 174 -6.41 0.56 2.62
CA SER A 174 -6.49 -0.50 1.60
C SER A 174 -7.18 -0.01 0.34
N LEU A 175 -8.33 0.69 0.46
CA LEU A 175 -9.04 1.27 -0.69
C LEU A 175 -8.21 2.34 -1.42
N THR A 176 -7.39 3.14 -0.72
CA THR A 176 -6.48 4.08 -1.38
C THR A 176 -5.40 3.34 -2.18
N GLY A 177 -4.92 2.22 -1.64
CA GLY A 177 -3.95 1.35 -2.33
C GLY A 177 -4.55 0.68 -3.57
N GLU A 178 -5.78 0.19 -3.50
CA GLU A 178 -6.49 -0.36 -4.67
C GLU A 178 -6.63 0.69 -5.78
N ARG A 179 -7.03 1.92 -5.45
CA ARG A 179 -7.10 3.03 -6.41
C ARG A 179 -5.73 3.39 -7.00
N ALA A 180 -4.67 3.28 -6.22
CA ALA A 180 -3.29 3.47 -6.67
C ALA A 180 -2.74 2.26 -7.44
N SER A 181 -3.52 1.15 -7.53
CA SER A 181 -3.12 -0.10 -8.20
C SER A 181 -1.97 -0.84 -7.50
N VAL A 182 -1.96 -0.82 -6.18
CA VAL A 182 -1.07 -1.65 -5.38
C VAL A 182 -1.37 -3.12 -5.65
N ALA A 183 -0.41 -3.84 -6.24
CA ALA A 183 -0.53 -5.25 -6.59
C ALA A 183 0.17 -6.19 -5.58
N ALA A 184 1.11 -5.65 -4.81
CA ALA A 184 1.90 -6.39 -3.82
C ALA A 184 2.42 -5.44 -2.74
N THR A 185 2.92 -6.00 -1.64
CA THR A 185 3.58 -5.25 -0.56
C THR A 185 5.02 -5.72 -0.35
N PRO A 186 5.97 -4.84 -0.01
CA PRO A 186 5.78 -3.39 0.07
C PRO A 186 5.68 -2.74 -1.32
N SER A 187 4.84 -1.73 -1.47
CA SER A 187 4.82 -0.85 -2.65
C SER A 187 5.13 0.58 -2.23
N PHE A 188 6.10 1.20 -2.91
CA PHE A 188 6.56 2.54 -2.59
C PHE A 188 6.14 3.54 -3.66
N TYR A 189 5.67 4.71 -3.20
CA TYR A 189 5.29 5.83 -4.07
C TYR A 189 6.08 7.06 -3.63
N LEU A 190 6.94 7.57 -4.52
CA LEU A 190 7.69 8.80 -4.28
C LEU A 190 7.00 9.97 -4.98
N ASN A 191 6.63 10.98 -4.20
CA ASN A 191 5.88 12.15 -4.69
C ASN A 191 4.62 11.76 -5.50
N GLY A 192 3.95 10.70 -5.06
CA GLY A 192 2.72 10.20 -5.68
C GLY A 192 2.91 9.25 -6.86
N GLN A 193 4.13 8.96 -7.30
CA GLN A 193 4.41 8.04 -8.40
C GLN A 193 4.96 6.72 -7.89
N LEU A 194 4.46 5.60 -8.43
CA LEU A 194 4.97 4.26 -8.11
C LEU A 194 6.46 4.17 -8.44
N VAL A 195 7.25 3.72 -7.48
CA VAL A 195 8.67 3.46 -7.67
C VAL A 195 8.88 2.00 -8.05
N ASN A 196 9.38 1.77 -9.27
CA ASN A 196 9.85 0.47 -9.69
C ASN A 196 11.33 0.35 -9.36
N TYR A 197 11.69 -0.56 -8.48
CA TYR A 197 13.07 -0.76 -8.01
C TYR A 197 13.44 -2.25 -8.04
N ALA A 198 14.72 -2.53 -8.29
CA ALA A 198 15.25 -3.88 -8.35
C ALA A 198 15.88 -4.33 -7.01
N SER A 199 16.33 -3.36 -6.19
CA SER A 199 16.93 -3.57 -4.88
C SER A 199 16.74 -2.35 -3.99
N TYR A 200 17.00 -2.46 -2.69
CA TYR A 200 16.94 -1.31 -1.78
C TYR A 200 17.97 -0.24 -2.14
N ASP A 201 19.16 -0.61 -2.63
CA ASP A 201 20.15 0.35 -3.13
C ASP A 201 19.63 1.12 -4.35
N ASP A 202 18.86 0.44 -5.22
CA ASP A 202 18.22 1.08 -6.37
C ASP A 202 17.11 2.04 -5.93
N LEU A 203 16.30 1.65 -4.95
CA LEU A 203 15.29 2.53 -4.35
C LEU A 203 15.93 3.79 -3.74
N GLU A 204 17.02 3.63 -2.98
CA GLU A 204 17.76 4.75 -2.41
C GLU A 204 18.33 5.66 -3.51
N ARG A 205 18.89 5.10 -4.57
CA ARG A 205 19.42 5.84 -5.72
C ARG A 205 18.32 6.68 -6.38
N ILE A 206 17.12 6.11 -6.59
CA ILE A 206 15.98 6.83 -7.16
C ILE A 206 15.56 7.98 -6.25
N ILE A 207 15.49 7.74 -4.94
CA ILE A 207 15.17 8.78 -3.94
C ILE A 207 16.22 9.90 -4.01
N LYS A 208 17.51 9.58 -3.96
CA LYS A 208 18.60 10.59 -4.05
C LYS A 208 18.47 11.47 -5.28
N GLN A 209 18.25 10.87 -6.44
CA GLN A 209 18.07 11.60 -7.70
C GLN A 209 16.86 12.54 -7.65
N THR A 210 15.78 12.13 -7.02
CA THR A 210 14.54 12.91 -6.92
C THR A 210 14.67 14.09 -5.95
N ILE A 211 15.39 13.91 -4.84
CA ILE A 211 15.58 14.98 -3.84
C ILE A 211 16.73 15.94 -4.19
N GLY A 212 17.46 15.67 -5.28
CA GLY A 212 18.51 16.56 -5.79
C GLY A 212 19.87 16.40 -5.10
N GLN A 213 20.22 15.17 -4.69
CA GLN A 213 21.54 14.80 -4.14
C GLN A 213 22.34 13.93 -5.11
#